data_fb4e5a2030a9fd38929d4c158b31cec7
#
_entry.id   fb4e5a2030a9fd38929d4c158b31cec7
#
_cell.length_a   1.000
_cell.length_b   1.000
_cell.length_c   1.000
_cell.angle_alpha   90.00
_cell.angle_beta   90.00
_cell.angle_gamma   90.00
#
_symmetry.space_group_name_H-M   'P 1'
#
loop_
_entity.id
_entity.type
_entity.pdbx_description
1 polymer ?
#
loop_
_entity_poly.entity_id
_entity_poly.type
_entity_poly.pdbx_seq_one_letter_code
_entity_poly.pdbx_strand_id
1 'polypeptide(L)'
;NTKTIMQNMSDKILPINEIYTCLQGEGKLMGIPHILIRVSGCRLRCQFANSFCDTPYSSWKPEKGKFTYDDVRNFYEKHSHINHTMITGGGPTLHAKMLQELCEIGKKYYQYITIETEGSEFVSTMGDLISLSPKLSNSTPKPGTIMPYTGKVVTEKDKVKHEKWRCNYEAMSQLIENHPDYQLKPVISSEEDLEEVKELQKILGVPNNMVYLMPEGLERHQLNERRKWLTELCVREGYNFTDRLHIITYGDERGV
;
A
#
# COMPACT_ATOMS: atom_id res chain seq x y z
N ASN A 1 -5.54 38.48 5.04
CA ASN A 1 -4.90 37.61 4.01
C ASN A 1 -4.60 36.19 4.46
N THR A 2 -4.33 35.93 5.75
CA THR A 2 -4.10 34.56 6.27
C THR A 2 -5.38 33.73 6.28
N LYS A 3 -6.54 34.33 6.61
CA LYS A 3 -7.86 33.66 6.56
C LYS A 3 -8.25 33.25 5.14
N THR A 4 -7.96 34.07 4.14
CA THR A 4 -8.26 33.74 2.72
C THR A 4 -7.37 32.62 2.19
N ILE A 5 -6.11 32.56 2.65
CA ILE A 5 -5.17 31.48 2.27
C ILE A 5 -5.58 30.16 2.94
N MET A 6 -5.99 30.18 4.21
CA MET A 6 -6.52 29.01 4.90
C MET A 6 -7.83 28.51 4.28
N GLN A 7 -8.73 29.39 3.91
CA GLN A 7 -10.00 29.06 3.26
C GLN A 7 -9.81 28.47 1.85
N ASN A 8 -8.83 28.97 1.08
CA ASN A 8 -8.48 28.39 -0.23
C ASN A 8 -7.80 27.03 -0.17
N MET A 9 -7.22 26.64 0.98
CA MET A 9 -6.64 25.31 1.18
C MET A 9 -7.69 24.28 1.60
N SER A 10 -8.75 24.68 2.31
CA SER A 10 -9.80 23.79 2.78
C SER A 10 -10.65 23.21 1.64
N ASP A 11 -10.88 24.00 0.58
CA ASP A 11 -11.80 23.63 -0.53
C ASP A 11 -11.11 22.88 -1.67
N LYS A 12 -9.79 22.70 -1.58
CA LYS A 12 -9.03 22.01 -2.62
C LYS A 12 -9.33 20.51 -2.61
N ILE A 13 -9.87 19.99 -3.72
CA ILE A 13 -10.00 18.54 -3.93
C ILE A 13 -8.62 17.89 -4.00
N LEU A 14 -8.41 16.91 -3.13
CA LEU A 14 -7.19 16.11 -3.03
C LEU A 14 -7.28 14.87 -3.93
N PRO A 15 -6.15 14.29 -4.36
CA PRO A 15 -6.14 13.02 -5.06
C PRO A 15 -6.44 11.83 -4.12
N ILE A 16 -7.52 11.95 -3.36
CA ILE A 16 -8.07 10.90 -2.47
C ILE A 16 -9.36 10.40 -3.11
N ASN A 17 -9.43 9.11 -3.42
CA ASN A 17 -10.60 8.50 -4.05
C ASN A 17 -11.50 7.73 -3.10
N GLU A 18 -11.01 7.35 -1.90
CA GLU A 18 -11.80 6.67 -0.89
C GLU A 18 -11.39 7.10 0.52
N ILE A 19 -12.39 7.22 1.41
CA ILE A 19 -12.24 7.28 2.86
C ILE A 19 -13.34 6.42 3.46
N TYR A 20 -12.97 5.38 4.23
CA TYR A 20 -13.93 4.51 4.92
C TYR A 20 -13.30 3.85 6.15
N THR A 21 -14.12 3.19 6.97
CA THR A 21 -13.67 2.41 8.13
C THR A 21 -13.63 0.94 7.78
N CYS A 22 -12.59 0.23 8.22
CA CYS A 22 -12.42 -1.20 8.00
C CYS A 22 -11.60 -1.84 9.13
N LEU A 23 -11.48 -3.16 9.12
CA LEU A 23 -10.38 -3.83 9.81
C LEU A 23 -9.15 -3.81 8.92
N GLN A 24 -7.96 -3.55 9.49
CA GLN A 24 -6.71 -3.75 8.75
C GLN A 24 -6.65 -5.21 8.27
N GLY A 25 -6.56 -5.37 6.95
CA GLY A 25 -6.62 -6.70 6.32
C GLY A 25 -5.27 -7.40 6.25
N GLU A 26 -4.14 -6.70 6.49
CA GLU A 26 -2.80 -7.18 6.17
C GLU A 26 -1.74 -6.68 7.17
N GLY A 27 -0.63 -7.44 7.28
CA GLY A 27 0.53 -7.06 8.06
C GLY A 27 0.33 -7.18 9.57
N LYS A 28 1.24 -6.57 10.33
CA LYS A 28 1.29 -6.72 11.79
C LYS A 28 0.11 -6.11 12.55
N LEU A 29 -0.65 -5.25 11.91
CA LEU A 29 -1.86 -4.64 12.49
C LEU A 29 -3.16 -5.29 11.99
N MET A 30 -3.07 -6.47 11.36
CA MET A 30 -4.24 -7.20 10.86
C MET A 30 -5.27 -7.42 11.97
N GLY A 31 -6.55 -7.13 11.66
CA GLY A 31 -7.66 -7.25 12.61
C GLY A 31 -7.95 -6.02 13.47
N ILE A 32 -7.12 -4.97 13.40
CA ILE A 32 -7.35 -3.72 14.16
C ILE A 32 -8.27 -2.80 13.34
N PRO A 33 -9.30 -2.16 13.97
CA PRO A 33 -10.13 -1.16 13.29
C PRO A 33 -9.32 0.05 12.82
N HIS A 34 -9.48 0.42 11.54
CA HIS A 34 -8.77 1.52 10.90
C HIS A 34 -9.72 2.46 10.16
N ILE A 35 -9.31 3.72 10.05
CA ILE A 35 -9.77 4.64 9.02
C ILE A 35 -8.81 4.48 7.84
N LEU A 36 -9.33 4.10 6.68
CA LEU A 36 -8.54 3.97 5.46
C LEU A 36 -8.72 5.22 4.60
N ILE A 37 -7.60 5.82 4.20
CA ILE A 37 -7.53 6.92 3.24
C ILE A 37 -6.77 6.41 2.02
N ARG A 38 -7.46 6.26 0.88
CA ARG A 38 -6.87 5.77 -0.36
C ARG A 38 -6.59 6.90 -1.33
N VAL A 39 -5.31 7.04 -1.69
CA VAL A 39 -4.87 8.04 -2.66
C VAL A 39 -4.82 7.48 -4.08
N SER A 40 -5.00 8.34 -5.05
CA SER A 40 -5.01 8.05 -6.48
C SER A 40 -3.66 8.36 -7.12
N GLY A 41 -3.18 7.48 -7.98
CA GLY A 41 -1.89 7.56 -8.68
C GLY A 41 -0.85 6.59 -8.14
N CYS A 42 -0.15 5.90 -9.05
CA CYS A 42 0.96 5.01 -8.75
C CYS A 42 1.98 5.05 -9.88
N ARG A 43 3.27 4.90 -9.55
CA ARG A 43 4.32 4.77 -10.57
C ARG A 43 4.37 3.40 -11.18
N LEU A 44 3.95 2.38 -10.44
CA LEU A 44 4.03 0.98 -10.86
C LEU A 44 2.81 0.55 -11.68
N ARG A 45 2.99 -0.54 -12.42
CA ARG A 45 1.99 -1.22 -13.23
C ARG A 45 2.09 -2.71 -12.95
N CYS A 46 1.59 -3.13 -11.76
CA CYS A 46 1.74 -4.51 -11.31
C CYS A 46 0.86 -5.47 -12.12
N GLN A 47 1.47 -6.57 -12.53
CA GLN A 47 0.81 -7.73 -13.12
C GLN A 47 1.47 -8.99 -12.57
N PHE A 48 0.70 -9.82 -11.88
CA PHE A 48 1.13 -11.12 -11.40
C PHE A 48 0.75 -12.22 -12.39
N ALA A 49 1.14 -13.46 -12.11
CA ALA A 49 0.86 -14.59 -13.00
C ALA A 49 -0.63 -14.73 -13.32
N ASN A 50 -1.50 -14.57 -12.31
CA ASN A 50 -2.94 -14.81 -12.41
C ASN A 50 -3.79 -13.55 -12.14
N SER A 51 -3.16 -12.42 -11.83
CA SER A 51 -3.89 -11.21 -11.46
C SER A 51 -3.15 -9.93 -11.90
N PHE A 52 -3.85 -8.82 -11.83
CA PHE A 52 -3.27 -7.48 -11.90
C PHE A 52 -3.31 -6.82 -10.51
N CYS A 53 -2.88 -5.56 -10.44
CA CYS A 53 -3.04 -4.76 -9.24
C CYS A 53 -4.49 -4.82 -8.73
N ASP A 54 -4.69 -5.06 -7.44
CA ASP A 54 -5.99 -5.12 -6.76
C ASP A 54 -6.71 -3.77 -6.69
N THR A 55 -5.97 -2.67 -6.86
CA THR A 55 -6.50 -1.31 -6.88
C THR A 55 -6.22 -0.61 -8.21
N PRO A 56 -6.72 -1.16 -9.35
CA PRO A 56 -6.45 -0.61 -10.68
C PRO A 56 -7.00 0.80 -10.86
N TYR A 57 -8.05 1.15 -10.14
CA TYR A 57 -8.64 2.49 -10.07
C TYR A 57 -7.79 3.52 -9.30
N SER A 58 -6.71 3.09 -8.63
CA SER A 58 -5.69 3.96 -8.03
C SER A 58 -4.35 3.90 -8.76
N SER A 59 -4.14 2.95 -9.69
CA SER A 59 -2.86 2.70 -10.35
C SER A 59 -2.91 2.73 -11.88
N TRP A 60 -3.57 1.77 -12.51
CA TRP A 60 -3.66 1.63 -13.97
C TRP A 60 -4.52 2.72 -14.63
N LYS A 61 -5.63 3.08 -13.99
CA LYS A 61 -6.54 4.14 -14.41
C LYS A 61 -6.97 4.94 -13.19
N PRO A 62 -6.10 5.82 -12.68
CA PRO A 62 -6.38 6.57 -11.45
C PRO A 62 -7.67 7.37 -11.57
N GLU A 63 -8.60 7.16 -10.64
CA GLU A 63 -9.81 7.96 -10.50
C GLU A 63 -9.46 9.36 -9.98
N LYS A 64 -10.30 10.34 -10.29
CA LYS A 64 -10.18 11.69 -9.74
C LYS A 64 -10.43 11.67 -8.24
N GLY A 65 -9.77 12.58 -7.53
CA GLY A 65 -10.05 12.80 -6.12
C GLY A 65 -11.47 13.32 -5.90
N LYS A 66 -11.99 13.06 -4.69
CA LYS A 66 -13.36 13.38 -4.28
C LYS A 66 -13.42 14.14 -2.95
N PHE A 67 -12.31 14.19 -2.21
CA PHE A 67 -12.27 14.65 -0.82
C PHE A 67 -11.36 15.85 -0.65
N THR A 68 -11.69 16.69 0.33
CA THR A 68 -10.91 17.83 0.82
C THR A 68 -10.24 17.48 2.14
N TYR A 69 -9.39 18.36 2.68
CA TYR A 69 -8.87 18.21 4.05
C TYR A 69 -9.97 18.31 5.11
N ASP A 70 -11.03 19.08 4.87
CA ASP A 70 -12.13 19.20 5.80
C ASP A 70 -12.98 17.93 5.83
N ASP A 71 -13.14 17.23 4.69
CA ASP A 71 -13.77 15.91 4.68
C ASP A 71 -13.00 14.91 5.55
N VAL A 72 -11.66 14.94 5.50
CA VAL A 72 -10.80 14.09 6.35
C VAL A 72 -11.01 14.41 7.84
N ARG A 73 -11.02 15.71 8.21
CA ARG A 73 -11.28 16.14 9.60
C ARG A 73 -12.66 15.68 10.09
N ASN A 74 -13.69 15.96 9.30
CA ASN A 74 -15.06 15.55 9.59
C ASN A 74 -15.18 14.03 9.76
N PHE A 75 -14.41 13.27 8.96
CA PHE A 75 -14.39 11.82 9.06
C PHE A 75 -13.78 11.34 10.37
N TYR A 76 -12.67 11.96 10.82
CA TYR A 76 -12.07 11.67 12.13
C TYR A 76 -13.01 12.02 13.29
N GLU A 77 -13.69 13.16 13.23
CA GLU A 77 -14.68 13.56 14.25
C GLU A 77 -15.82 12.56 14.35
N LYS A 78 -16.38 12.16 13.22
CA LYS A 78 -17.48 11.18 13.14
C LYS A 78 -17.08 9.80 13.66
N HIS A 79 -15.81 9.40 13.49
CA HIS A 79 -15.29 8.08 13.83
C HIS A 79 -14.24 8.14 14.95
N SER A 80 -14.41 9.03 15.93
CA SER A 80 -13.47 9.30 17.02
C SER A 80 -13.17 8.09 17.93
N HIS A 81 -13.96 7.01 17.84
CA HIS A 81 -13.70 5.74 18.52
C HIS A 81 -12.62 4.87 17.83
N ILE A 82 -12.20 5.23 16.60
CA ILE A 82 -11.12 4.57 15.86
C ILE A 82 -9.89 5.46 15.95
N ASN A 83 -8.79 4.91 16.46
CA ASN A 83 -7.54 5.65 16.67
C ASN A 83 -6.38 5.19 15.77
N HIS A 84 -6.67 4.40 14.74
CA HIS A 84 -5.72 3.99 13.72
C HIS A 84 -6.16 4.49 12.34
N THR A 85 -5.21 5.07 11.60
CA THR A 85 -5.41 5.47 10.21
C THR A 85 -4.39 4.77 9.32
N MET A 86 -4.84 4.23 8.19
CA MET A 86 -3.99 3.75 7.12
C MET A 86 -4.09 4.67 5.91
N ILE A 87 -2.99 5.32 5.54
CA ILE A 87 -2.88 6.09 4.29
C ILE A 87 -2.24 5.16 3.26
N THR A 88 -3.02 4.77 2.27
CA THR A 88 -2.67 3.78 1.25
C THR A 88 -3.15 4.25 -0.13
N GLY A 89 -3.21 3.36 -1.10
CA GLY A 89 -3.81 3.62 -2.41
C GLY A 89 -2.97 3.11 -3.55
N GLY A 90 -2.71 3.97 -4.54
CA GLY A 90 -1.71 3.70 -5.56
C GLY A 90 -0.30 3.76 -4.95
N GLY A 91 0.21 4.99 -4.79
CA GLY A 91 1.49 5.27 -4.13
C GLY A 91 1.39 6.60 -3.37
N PRO A 92 1.11 6.60 -2.05
CA PRO A 92 0.89 7.83 -1.29
C PRO A 92 2.12 8.76 -1.28
N THR A 93 3.32 8.21 -1.38
CA THR A 93 4.57 8.98 -1.45
C THR A 93 4.70 9.86 -2.70
N LEU A 94 3.90 9.63 -3.75
CA LEU A 94 3.83 10.52 -4.92
C LEU A 94 3.31 11.92 -4.60
N HIS A 95 2.62 12.07 -3.49
CA HIS A 95 1.92 13.30 -3.09
C HIS A 95 2.53 13.84 -1.79
N ALA A 96 3.85 14.11 -1.79
CA ALA A 96 4.64 14.41 -0.61
C ALA A 96 3.98 15.45 0.33
N LYS A 97 3.62 16.63 -0.20
CA LYS A 97 2.98 17.68 0.60
C LYS A 97 1.65 17.24 1.20
N MET A 98 0.79 16.61 0.40
CA MET A 98 -0.50 16.12 0.89
C MET A 98 -0.32 15.04 1.95
N LEU A 99 0.62 14.11 1.76
CA LEU A 99 0.90 13.03 2.72
C LEU A 99 1.37 13.60 4.06
N GLN A 100 2.26 14.59 4.05
CA GLN A 100 2.70 15.30 5.25
C GLN A 100 1.53 15.98 5.97
N GLU A 101 0.70 16.74 5.24
CA GLU A 101 -0.48 17.42 5.78
C GLU A 101 -1.53 16.44 6.34
N LEU A 102 -1.76 15.29 5.68
CA LEU A 102 -2.63 14.23 6.20
C LEU A 102 -2.10 13.63 7.50
N CYS A 103 -0.80 13.39 7.61
CA CYS A 103 -0.19 12.93 8.85
C CYS A 103 -0.33 13.97 9.98
N GLU A 104 -0.07 15.25 9.70
CA GLU A 104 -0.24 16.33 10.67
C GLU A 104 -1.70 16.45 11.15
N ILE A 105 -2.67 16.31 10.25
CA ILE A 105 -4.09 16.28 10.62
C ILE A 105 -4.37 15.07 11.49
N GLY A 106 -3.98 13.86 11.09
CA GLY A 106 -4.22 12.65 11.86
C GLY A 106 -3.62 12.73 13.27
N LYS A 107 -2.43 13.30 13.43
CA LYS A 107 -1.81 13.51 14.76
C LYS A 107 -2.63 14.43 15.66
N LYS A 108 -3.31 15.45 15.11
CA LYS A 108 -4.22 16.32 15.89
C LYS A 108 -5.45 15.57 16.39
N TYR A 109 -5.82 14.47 15.74
CA TYR A 109 -6.90 13.55 16.14
C TYR A 109 -6.38 12.30 16.86
N TYR A 110 -5.15 12.33 17.36
CA TYR A 110 -4.51 11.23 18.13
C TYR A 110 -4.45 9.89 17.37
N GLN A 111 -4.36 9.94 16.04
CA GLN A 111 -4.27 8.74 15.22
C GLN A 111 -2.86 8.12 15.29
N TYR A 112 -2.82 6.79 15.40
CA TYR A 112 -1.66 5.99 15.00
C TYR A 112 -1.70 5.83 13.48
N ILE A 113 -0.68 6.31 12.80
CA ILE A 113 -0.71 6.45 11.33
C ILE A 113 0.21 5.41 10.69
N THR A 114 -0.39 4.52 9.91
CA THR A 114 0.31 3.62 9.00
C THR A 114 0.35 4.23 7.60
N ILE A 115 1.53 4.28 6.99
CA ILE A 115 1.70 4.63 5.59
C ILE A 115 2.05 3.35 4.84
N GLU A 116 1.16 2.92 3.96
CA GLU A 116 1.38 1.77 3.09
C GLU A 116 1.83 2.23 1.71
N THR A 117 3.06 1.90 1.35
CA THR A 117 3.72 2.34 0.12
C THR A 117 4.50 1.22 -0.55
N GLU A 118 4.62 1.31 -1.87
CA GLU A 118 5.46 0.43 -2.68
C GLU A 118 6.96 0.81 -2.63
N GLY A 119 7.30 1.94 -2.00
CA GLY A 119 8.69 2.36 -1.81
C GLY A 119 9.35 3.02 -3.01
N SER A 120 8.58 3.50 -4.00
CA SER A 120 9.16 4.14 -5.18
C SER A 120 9.74 5.54 -4.93
N GLU A 121 9.32 6.21 -3.86
CA GLU A 121 9.81 7.54 -3.46
C GLU A 121 9.87 7.67 -1.94
N PHE A 122 10.85 8.43 -1.45
CA PHE A 122 10.96 8.81 -0.05
C PHE A 122 10.20 10.11 0.22
N VAL A 123 9.46 10.12 1.33
CA VAL A 123 8.85 11.32 1.90
C VAL A 123 8.99 11.24 3.42
N SER A 124 9.61 12.26 4.03
CA SER A 124 9.64 12.38 5.49
C SER A 124 8.25 12.78 5.99
N THR A 125 7.70 12.04 6.94
CA THR A 125 6.36 12.26 7.50
C THR A 125 6.34 12.01 9.00
N MET A 126 5.20 12.30 9.64
CA MET A 126 4.91 11.97 11.04
C MET A 126 4.19 10.61 11.17
N GLY A 127 4.31 9.73 10.20
CA GLY A 127 3.76 8.36 10.28
C GLY A 127 4.43 7.54 11.38
N ASP A 128 3.68 6.68 12.05
CA ASP A 128 4.18 5.80 13.10
C ASP A 128 4.74 4.51 12.55
N LEU A 129 4.11 3.98 11.48
CA LEU A 129 4.49 2.73 10.84
C LEU A 129 4.59 2.92 9.32
N ILE A 130 5.73 2.55 8.77
CA ILE A 130 5.87 2.31 7.33
C ILE A 130 5.56 0.84 7.01
N SER A 131 4.47 0.61 6.32
CA SER A 131 4.14 -0.68 5.71
C SER A 131 4.70 -0.69 4.29
N LEU A 132 5.96 -1.09 4.17
CA LEU A 132 6.65 -1.14 2.88
C LEU A 132 6.26 -2.40 2.14
N SER A 133 5.57 -2.25 1.00
CA SER A 133 5.14 -3.35 0.13
C SER A 133 5.95 -3.34 -1.18
N PRO A 134 7.22 -3.77 -1.14
CA PRO A 134 8.07 -3.79 -2.33
C PRO A 134 7.48 -4.74 -3.37
N LYS A 135 7.62 -4.37 -4.62
CA LYS A 135 7.14 -5.19 -5.72
C LYS A 135 8.29 -6.00 -6.29
N LEU A 136 8.21 -7.33 -6.11
CA LEU A 136 9.18 -8.28 -6.63
C LEU A 136 9.04 -8.41 -8.17
N SER A 137 9.97 -9.10 -8.79
CA SER A 137 9.95 -9.39 -10.24
C SER A 137 8.71 -10.16 -10.69
N ASN A 138 8.07 -10.90 -9.77
CA ASN A 138 6.81 -11.59 -10.01
C ASN A 138 5.63 -10.65 -10.36
N SER A 139 5.79 -9.34 -10.11
CA SER A 139 4.80 -8.29 -10.41
C SER A 139 5.08 -7.52 -11.70
N THR A 140 6.11 -7.91 -12.46
CA THR A 140 6.53 -7.23 -13.69
C THR A 140 5.48 -7.39 -14.79
N PRO A 141 4.95 -6.30 -15.37
CA PRO A 141 3.93 -6.39 -16.40
C PRO A 141 4.49 -6.99 -17.69
N LYS A 142 3.69 -7.83 -18.35
CA LYS A 142 4.06 -8.57 -19.57
C LYS A 142 3.50 -7.83 -20.80
N PRO A 143 4.36 -7.25 -21.65
CA PRO A 143 3.93 -6.60 -22.89
C PRO A 143 3.09 -7.54 -23.76
N GLY A 144 2.07 -6.98 -24.39
CA GLY A 144 1.11 -7.72 -25.21
C GLY A 144 -0.10 -8.28 -24.45
N THR A 145 -0.09 -8.30 -23.11
CA THR A 145 -1.28 -8.67 -22.33
C THR A 145 -2.31 -7.54 -22.28
N ILE A 146 -3.58 -7.88 -22.11
CA ILE A 146 -4.66 -6.89 -21.97
C ILE A 146 -4.97 -6.72 -20.49
N MET A 147 -4.88 -5.50 -19.99
CA MET A 147 -5.25 -5.15 -18.63
C MET A 147 -6.79 -5.13 -18.52
N PRO A 148 -7.42 -6.05 -17.76
CA PRO A 148 -8.88 -6.24 -17.78
C PRO A 148 -9.67 -4.98 -17.42
N TYR A 149 -9.21 -4.23 -16.41
CA TYR A 149 -9.90 -3.03 -15.91
C TYR A 149 -9.95 -1.89 -16.94
N THR A 150 -8.95 -1.77 -17.81
CA THR A 150 -8.85 -0.67 -18.76
C THR A 150 -9.10 -1.06 -20.21
N GLY A 151 -8.99 -2.35 -20.54
CA GLY A 151 -8.95 -2.87 -21.91
C GLY A 151 -7.67 -2.49 -22.69
N LYS A 152 -6.70 -1.85 -22.05
CA LYS A 152 -5.44 -1.42 -22.69
C LYS A 152 -4.44 -2.56 -22.75
N VAL A 153 -3.68 -2.59 -23.85
CA VAL A 153 -2.55 -3.50 -24.01
C VAL A 153 -1.38 -2.97 -23.20
N VAL A 154 -0.78 -3.84 -22.39
CA VAL A 154 0.48 -3.57 -21.67
C VAL A 154 1.61 -3.37 -22.68
N THR A 155 2.41 -2.34 -22.49
CA THR A 155 3.49 -1.96 -23.41
C THR A 155 4.87 -2.24 -22.82
N GLU A 156 5.93 -2.28 -23.65
CA GLU A 156 7.33 -2.29 -23.17
C GLU A 156 7.63 -1.08 -22.28
N LYS A 157 7.03 0.08 -22.57
CA LYS A 157 7.19 1.28 -21.74
C LYS A 157 6.65 1.08 -20.32
N ASP A 158 5.55 0.35 -20.16
CA ASP A 158 4.98 0.03 -18.84
C ASP A 158 5.93 -0.87 -18.05
N LYS A 159 6.50 -1.89 -18.71
CA LYS A 159 7.51 -2.79 -18.14
C LYS A 159 8.77 -2.03 -17.69
N VAL A 160 9.39 -1.26 -18.60
CA VAL A 160 10.60 -0.48 -18.28
C VAL A 160 10.35 0.50 -17.14
N LYS A 161 9.22 1.17 -17.13
CA LYS A 161 8.83 2.09 -16.06
C LYS A 161 8.64 1.35 -14.73
N HIS A 162 7.98 0.20 -14.75
CA HIS A 162 7.77 -0.62 -13.57
C HIS A 162 9.10 -1.07 -12.96
N GLU A 163 9.98 -1.67 -13.75
CA GLU A 163 11.30 -2.15 -13.30
C GLU A 163 12.14 -1.01 -12.70
N LYS A 164 12.16 0.15 -13.33
CA LYS A 164 12.88 1.31 -12.82
C LYS A 164 12.44 1.71 -11.40
N TRP A 165 11.14 1.71 -11.15
CA TRP A 165 10.60 2.27 -9.90
C TRP A 165 10.45 1.23 -8.78
N ARG A 166 10.25 -0.05 -9.11
CA ARG A 166 10.17 -1.10 -8.08
C ARG A 166 11.50 -1.36 -7.37
N CYS A 167 12.62 -1.03 -7.98
CA CYS A 167 13.97 -1.23 -7.45
C CYS A 167 14.60 0.05 -6.88
N ASN A 168 13.80 1.01 -6.41
CA ASN A 168 14.35 2.21 -5.76
C ASN A 168 14.73 1.91 -4.29
N TYR A 169 15.80 1.14 -4.10
CA TYR A 169 16.27 0.69 -2.80
C TYR A 169 16.71 1.85 -1.89
N GLU A 170 17.21 2.94 -2.46
CA GLU A 170 17.57 4.14 -1.70
C GLU A 170 16.34 4.76 -1.03
N ALA A 171 15.23 4.94 -1.76
CA ALA A 171 14.00 5.43 -1.18
C ALA A 171 13.43 4.49 -0.11
N MET A 172 13.53 3.17 -0.32
CA MET A 172 13.09 2.17 0.66
C MET A 172 13.92 2.25 1.94
N SER A 173 15.26 2.35 1.85
CA SER A 173 16.13 2.52 3.02
C SER A 173 15.79 3.79 3.79
N GLN A 174 15.63 4.92 3.10
CA GLN A 174 15.27 6.18 3.72
C GLN A 174 13.90 6.12 4.41
N LEU A 175 12.91 5.42 3.84
CA LEU A 175 11.62 5.21 4.48
C LEU A 175 11.75 4.42 5.79
N ILE A 176 12.56 3.35 5.80
CA ILE A 176 12.83 2.53 6.99
C ILE A 176 13.56 3.34 8.07
N GLU A 177 14.62 4.07 7.70
CA GLU A 177 15.48 4.78 8.63
C GLU A 177 14.81 6.01 9.27
N ASN A 178 13.87 6.63 8.58
CA ASN A 178 13.26 7.90 9.02
C ASN A 178 11.88 7.74 9.70
N HIS A 179 11.43 6.52 9.96
CA HIS A 179 10.18 6.29 10.67
C HIS A 179 10.39 5.43 11.92
N PRO A 180 9.56 5.62 12.97
CA PRO A 180 9.74 4.92 14.28
C PRO A 180 9.62 3.41 14.17
N ASP A 181 8.80 2.94 13.24
CA ASP A 181 8.51 1.51 13.04
C ASP A 181 8.25 1.21 11.57
N TYR A 182 8.50 -0.05 11.18
CA TYR A 182 8.28 -0.51 9.82
C TYR A 182 7.92 -1.98 9.75
N GLN A 183 7.43 -2.40 8.61
CA GLN A 183 7.35 -3.80 8.17
C GLN A 183 7.65 -3.88 6.68
N LEU A 184 8.29 -4.98 6.26
CA LEU A 184 8.50 -5.32 4.86
C LEU A 184 7.46 -6.38 4.46
N LYS A 185 6.55 -6.06 3.54
CA LYS A 185 5.38 -6.88 3.18
C LYS A 185 5.36 -7.21 1.68
N PRO A 186 6.26 -8.11 1.20
CA PRO A 186 6.26 -8.55 -0.18
C PRO A 186 5.09 -9.52 -0.48
N VAL A 187 4.58 -9.47 -1.72
CA VAL A 187 3.58 -10.41 -2.25
C VAL A 187 4.28 -11.62 -2.84
N ILE A 188 3.90 -12.81 -2.39
CA ILE A 188 4.53 -14.09 -2.74
C ILE A 188 3.56 -14.91 -3.60
N SER A 189 3.99 -15.24 -4.80
CA SER A 189 3.26 -16.06 -5.76
C SER A 189 3.73 -17.51 -5.74
N SER A 190 5.02 -17.73 -5.49
CA SER A 190 5.65 -19.04 -5.44
C SER A 190 6.87 -19.06 -4.51
N GLU A 191 7.46 -20.22 -4.23
CA GLU A 191 8.62 -20.36 -3.35
C GLU A 191 9.88 -19.71 -3.94
N GLU A 192 9.98 -19.62 -5.25
CA GLU A 192 11.10 -18.99 -5.97
C GLU A 192 11.23 -17.49 -5.65
N ASP A 193 10.13 -16.82 -5.30
CA ASP A 193 10.13 -15.41 -4.92
C ASP A 193 10.96 -15.15 -3.65
N LEU A 194 11.20 -16.18 -2.83
CA LEU A 194 11.95 -16.07 -1.58
C LEU A 194 13.39 -15.61 -1.78
N GLU A 195 14.02 -16.00 -2.88
CA GLU A 195 15.40 -15.60 -3.15
C GLU A 195 15.49 -14.08 -3.35
N GLU A 196 14.54 -13.49 -4.08
CA GLU A 196 14.48 -12.03 -4.24
C GLU A 196 14.15 -11.32 -2.91
N VAL A 197 13.32 -11.93 -2.04
CA VAL A 197 13.07 -11.41 -0.68
C VAL A 197 14.36 -11.38 0.14
N LYS A 198 15.16 -12.45 0.13
CA LYS A 198 16.44 -12.53 0.85
C LYS A 198 17.45 -11.52 0.33
N GLU A 199 17.50 -11.32 -0.99
CA GLU A 199 18.35 -10.30 -1.59
C GLU A 199 17.91 -8.89 -1.15
N LEU A 200 16.62 -8.59 -1.21
CA LEU A 200 16.06 -7.33 -0.77
C LEU A 200 16.35 -7.06 0.72
N GLN A 201 16.18 -8.06 1.58
CA GLN A 201 16.54 -7.96 3.00
C GLN A 201 18.01 -7.61 3.20
N LYS A 202 18.91 -8.25 2.45
CA LYS A 202 20.34 -7.97 2.52
C LYS A 202 20.65 -6.53 2.09
N ILE A 203 20.01 -6.05 1.03
CA ILE A 203 20.19 -4.67 0.53
C ILE A 203 19.69 -3.65 1.56
N LEU A 204 18.54 -3.90 2.17
CA LEU A 204 17.87 -2.97 3.09
C LEU A 204 18.28 -3.16 4.57
N GLY A 205 19.04 -4.19 4.91
CA GLY A 205 19.41 -4.50 6.29
C GLY A 205 18.23 -4.94 7.16
N VAL A 206 17.18 -5.52 6.59
CA VAL A 206 15.93 -5.87 7.29
C VAL A 206 16.01 -7.28 7.89
N PRO A 207 15.80 -7.47 9.21
CA PRO A 207 15.78 -8.80 9.83
C PRO A 207 14.46 -9.54 9.56
N ASN A 208 14.48 -10.89 9.68
CA ASN A 208 13.35 -11.75 9.36
C ASN A 208 12.05 -11.39 10.13
N ASN A 209 12.17 -10.99 11.40
CA ASN A 209 11.03 -10.63 12.25
C ASN A 209 10.30 -9.33 11.82
N MET A 210 10.87 -8.59 10.86
CA MET A 210 10.22 -7.41 10.26
C MET A 210 9.64 -7.70 8.88
N VAL A 211 9.78 -8.95 8.38
CA VAL A 211 9.25 -9.39 7.09
C VAL A 211 7.95 -10.15 7.27
N TYR A 212 6.93 -9.73 6.55
CA TYR A 212 5.57 -10.32 6.53
C TYR A 212 5.28 -10.82 5.13
N LEU A 213 5.42 -12.13 4.91
CA LEU A 213 5.13 -12.73 3.61
C LEU A 213 3.61 -12.82 3.41
N MET A 214 3.14 -12.30 2.29
CA MET A 214 1.72 -12.20 1.96
C MET A 214 1.40 -13.01 0.70
N PRO A 215 0.37 -13.89 0.70
CA PRO A 215 0.01 -14.67 -0.48
C PRO A 215 -0.56 -13.77 -1.59
N GLU A 216 -0.13 -14.00 -2.85
CA GLU A 216 -0.75 -13.40 -4.02
C GLU A 216 -2.16 -13.97 -4.23
N GLY A 217 -3.13 -13.15 -4.60
CA GLY A 217 -4.49 -13.56 -4.95
C GLY A 217 -5.52 -12.48 -4.71
N LEU A 218 -6.54 -12.43 -5.56
CA LEU A 218 -7.71 -11.54 -5.47
C LEU A 218 -8.98 -12.29 -5.08
N GLU A 219 -8.91 -13.62 -5.02
CA GLU A 219 -10.05 -14.48 -4.73
C GLU A 219 -9.71 -15.48 -3.61
N ARG A 220 -10.74 -15.86 -2.84
CA ARG A 220 -10.58 -16.77 -1.70
C ARG A 220 -9.91 -18.10 -2.08
N HIS A 221 -10.24 -18.66 -3.23
CA HIS A 221 -9.65 -19.94 -3.66
C HIS A 221 -8.15 -19.81 -3.93
N GLN A 222 -7.69 -18.70 -4.55
CA GLN A 222 -6.27 -18.43 -4.80
C GLN A 222 -5.48 -18.30 -3.49
N LEU A 223 -6.04 -17.62 -2.49
CA LEU A 223 -5.44 -17.51 -1.17
C LEU A 223 -5.41 -18.88 -0.45
N ASN A 224 -6.48 -19.68 -0.56
CA ASN A 224 -6.54 -21.02 0.05
C ASN A 224 -5.46 -21.95 -0.49
N GLU A 225 -5.17 -21.91 -1.79
CA GLU A 225 -4.12 -22.70 -2.43
C GLU A 225 -2.73 -22.34 -1.90
N ARG A 226 -2.49 -21.06 -1.58
CA ARG A 226 -1.17 -20.57 -1.15
C ARG A 226 -0.96 -20.56 0.35
N ARG A 227 -2.02 -20.41 1.13
CA ARG A 227 -1.95 -20.19 2.59
C ARG A 227 -1.18 -21.26 3.33
N LYS A 228 -1.42 -22.54 3.00
CA LYS A 228 -0.77 -23.65 3.69
C LYS A 228 0.75 -23.63 3.48
N TRP A 229 1.19 -23.71 2.24
CA TRP A 229 2.63 -23.79 1.95
C TRP A 229 3.37 -22.51 2.34
N LEU A 230 2.74 -21.32 2.20
CA LEU A 230 3.37 -20.07 2.61
C LEU A 230 3.51 -19.99 4.14
N THR A 231 2.55 -20.50 4.91
CA THR A 231 2.67 -20.60 6.36
C THR A 231 3.82 -21.55 6.76
N GLU A 232 3.93 -22.71 6.11
CA GLU A 232 5.02 -23.66 6.33
C GLU A 232 6.38 -23.03 5.97
N LEU A 233 6.44 -22.27 4.87
CA LEU A 233 7.62 -21.50 4.47
C LEU A 233 8.02 -20.47 5.54
N CYS A 234 7.06 -19.68 6.04
CA CYS A 234 7.30 -18.69 7.09
C CYS A 234 7.88 -19.34 8.35
N VAL A 235 7.34 -20.46 8.78
CA VAL A 235 7.86 -21.20 9.95
C VAL A 235 9.28 -21.70 9.69
N ARG A 236 9.54 -22.28 8.52
CA ARG A 236 10.85 -22.82 8.14
C ARG A 236 11.94 -21.74 8.09
N GLU A 237 11.62 -20.59 7.55
CA GLU A 237 12.58 -19.50 7.30
C GLU A 237 12.62 -18.43 8.40
N GLY A 238 11.68 -18.50 9.37
CA GLY A 238 11.61 -17.51 10.47
C GLY A 238 11.01 -16.16 10.07
N TYR A 239 10.09 -16.12 9.09
CA TYR A 239 9.35 -14.95 8.68
C TYR A 239 7.98 -14.88 9.37
N ASN A 240 7.37 -13.69 9.39
CA ASN A 240 5.97 -13.56 9.75
C ASN A 240 5.09 -13.86 8.53
N PHE A 241 3.95 -14.47 8.79
CA PHE A 241 2.89 -14.64 7.81
C PHE A 241 1.84 -13.53 7.97
N THR A 242 1.35 -12.99 6.87
CA THR A 242 0.13 -12.18 6.86
C THR A 242 -0.82 -12.67 5.79
N ASP A 243 -2.11 -12.70 6.12
CA ASP A 243 -3.15 -13.02 5.15
C ASP A 243 -3.73 -11.74 4.52
N ARG A 244 -4.78 -11.89 3.72
CA ARG A 244 -5.60 -10.81 3.17
C ARG A 244 -7.01 -10.93 3.71
N LEU A 245 -7.20 -10.51 4.98
CA LEU A 245 -8.45 -10.70 5.73
C LEU A 245 -9.68 -10.14 5.00
N HIS A 246 -9.55 -8.97 4.35
CA HIS A 246 -10.62 -8.36 3.57
C HIS A 246 -11.06 -9.25 2.40
N ILE A 247 -10.13 -9.88 1.67
CA ILE A 247 -10.46 -10.83 0.59
C ILE A 247 -11.14 -12.08 1.14
N ILE A 248 -10.67 -12.59 2.29
CA ILE A 248 -11.27 -13.77 2.93
C ILE A 248 -12.72 -13.48 3.35
N THR A 249 -12.95 -12.29 3.89
CA THR A 249 -14.26 -11.91 4.46
C THR A 249 -15.24 -11.48 3.38
N TYR A 250 -14.82 -10.57 2.50
CA TYR A 250 -15.70 -9.89 1.56
C TYR A 250 -15.45 -10.24 0.08
N GLY A 251 -14.34 -10.94 -0.24
CA GLY A 251 -13.90 -11.13 -1.63
C GLY A 251 -13.27 -9.87 -2.18
N ASP A 252 -13.43 -9.61 -3.49
CA ASP A 252 -12.93 -8.41 -4.18
C ASP A 252 -13.94 -7.24 -4.09
N GLU A 253 -14.63 -7.11 -2.95
CA GLU A 253 -15.56 -6.00 -2.71
C GLU A 253 -14.80 -4.74 -2.34
N ARG A 254 -15.21 -3.60 -2.92
CA ARG A 254 -14.57 -2.30 -2.71
C ARG A 254 -15.24 -1.53 -1.59
N GLY A 255 -14.45 -0.92 -0.69
CA GLY A 255 -14.95 -0.03 0.36
C GLY A 255 -15.43 -0.73 1.63
N VAL A 256 -14.92 -1.95 1.90
CA VAL A 256 -15.26 -2.80 3.05
C VAL A 256 -14.07 -3.04 3.96
#